data_7d6e7c3766d62914dda2b3f79b1cc84d
#
_entry.id   7d6e7c3766d62914dda2b3f79b1cc84d
#
_cell.length_a   1.000
_cell.length_b   1.000
_cell.length_c   1.000
_cell.angle_alpha   90.00
_cell.angle_beta   90.00
_cell.angle_gamma   90.00
#
_symmetry.space_group_name_H-M   'P 1'
#
loop_
_entity.id
_entity.type
_entity.pdbx_description
1 polymer ?
#
loop_
_entity_poly.entity_id
_entity_poly.type
_entity_poly.pdbx_seq_one_letter_code
_entity_poly.pdbx_strand_id
1 'polypeptide(L)'
;MDTATHFAMGFGLAGLAYLDPVVASTPSLAVAVMIGTVIGSQAPDLDGLVRLRGTAAYIRNHRGVSHSVPALFLWTGAIFVLIQAIMPQLHWLHLLGWIFLAVCLHVFVDLFNSYGTKGLYPFRDKWVALNAIFIFDPSIFAAHLVGFMLWAAGAHPGHVFLWIYVIIAGYYYWRCQAQRRTTELVRQRIGKAGTFTIIPTLSWTYWTFVAKTDQHWYVGEVISGDVVILDTFSIKPENERIAAAKKSYKVQSFLAFTHHVHVETKERSFGYEVKWIDLRYRSRFQGKSHYMFVAVVYLDFDLTIRDSFVGWIHRGEEQLTKKLDSKRS
;
A
#
# COMPACT_ATOMS: atom_id res chain seq x y z
N MET A 1 2.29 -2.02 -4.93
CA MET A 1 2.70 -0.87 -5.76
C MET A 1 1.47 -0.31 -6.48
N ASP A 2 1.62 0.60 -7.43
CA ASP A 2 0.50 1.02 -8.28
C ASP A 2 0.24 0.00 -9.41
N THR A 3 -0.97 0.05 -9.97
CA THR A 3 -1.42 -0.88 -11.01
C THR A 3 -0.54 -0.83 -12.26
N ALA A 4 -0.07 0.35 -12.70
CA ALA A 4 0.74 0.46 -13.90
C ALA A 4 2.11 -0.20 -13.75
N THR A 5 2.74 -0.06 -12.57
CA THR A 5 4.01 -0.73 -12.26
C THR A 5 3.83 -2.24 -12.19
N HIS A 6 2.74 -2.75 -11.61
CA HIS A 6 2.45 -4.19 -11.62
C HIS A 6 2.26 -4.73 -13.04
N PHE A 7 1.57 -3.98 -13.93
CA PHE A 7 1.48 -4.34 -15.35
C PHE A 7 2.86 -4.40 -16.02
N ALA A 8 3.69 -3.38 -15.80
CA ALA A 8 5.04 -3.35 -16.35
C ALA A 8 5.88 -4.55 -15.87
N MET A 9 5.76 -4.90 -14.58
CA MET A 9 6.41 -6.10 -14.01
C MET A 9 5.90 -7.39 -14.66
N GLY A 10 4.59 -7.51 -14.90
CA GLY A 10 4.00 -8.67 -15.56
C GLY A 10 4.57 -8.89 -16.97
N PHE A 11 4.64 -7.82 -17.78
CA PHE A 11 5.27 -7.85 -19.10
C PHE A 11 6.79 -8.07 -19.01
N GLY A 12 7.46 -7.48 -18.02
CA GLY A 12 8.89 -7.70 -17.79
C GLY A 12 9.20 -9.17 -17.45
N LEU A 13 8.35 -9.83 -16.64
CA LEU A 13 8.48 -11.26 -16.38
C LEU A 13 8.26 -12.11 -17.63
N ALA A 14 7.30 -11.73 -18.50
CA ALA A 14 7.13 -12.38 -19.79
C ALA A 14 8.40 -12.28 -20.64
N GLY A 15 9.05 -11.12 -20.65
CA GLY A 15 10.36 -10.94 -21.31
C GLY A 15 11.45 -11.79 -20.66
N LEU A 16 11.53 -11.82 -19.33
CA LEU A 16 12.48 -12.65 -18.60
C LEU A 16 12.31 -14.14 -18.89
N ALA A 17 11.06 -14.58 -19.15
CA ALA A 17 10.75 -15.96 -19.44
C ALA A 17 11.42 -16.51 -20.72
N TYR A 18 11.90 -15.64 -21.60
CA TYR A 18 12.72 -16.06 -22.75
C TYR A 18 14.12 -16.60 -22.36
N LEU A 19 14.52 -16.55 -21.11
CA LEU A 19 15.68 -17.29 -20.59
C LEU A 19 15.37 -18.79 -20.39
N ASP A 20 14.08 -19.14 -20.30
CA ASP A 20 13.65 -20.53 -20.27
C ASP A 20 13.64 -21.08 -21.70
N PRO A 21 14.50 -22.06 -22.03
CA PRO A 21 14.62 -22.58 -23.41
C PRO A 21 13.31 -23.17 -23.95
N VAL A 22 12.46 -23.72 -23.07
CA VAL A 22 11.16 -24.29 -23.46
C VAL A 22 10.18 -23.20 -23.85
N VAL A 23 10.15 -22.11 -23.10
CA VAL A 23 9.32 -20.93 -23.42
C VAL A 23 9.82 -20.28 -24.70
N ALA A 24 11.12 -20.07 -24.84
CA ALA A 24 11.73 -19.44 -26.02
C ALA A 24 11.51 -20.23 -27.31
N SER A 25 11.50 -21.58 -27.25
CA SER A 25 11.32 -22.45 -28.42
C SER A 25 9.84 -22.75 -28.76
N THR A 26 8.89 -22.38 -27.88
CA THR A 26 7.47 -22.72 -28.04
C THR A 26 6.61 -21.44 -28.08
N PRO A 27 6.30 -20.86 -29.28
CA PRO A 27 5.60 -19.60 -29.40
C PRO A 27 4.24 -19.54 -28.68
N SER A 28 3.46 -20.64 -28.74
CA SER A 28 2.17 -20.72 -28.03
C SER A 28 2.34 -20.65 -26.51
N LEU A 29 3.38 -21.28 -25.98
CA LEU A 29 3.72 -21.20 -24.55
C LEU A 29 4.21 -19.82 -24.15
N ALA A 30 5.02 -19.15 -24.98
CA ALA A 30 5.46 -17.79 -24.73
C ALA A 30 4.28 -16.81 -24.60
N VAL A 31 3.27 -16.93 -25.50
CA VAL A 31 2.04 -16.15 -25.42
C VAL A 31 1.24 -16.49 -24.16
N ALA A 32 1.08 -17.78 -23.84
CA ALA A 32 0.37 -18.21 -22.64
C ALA A 32 1.06 -17.71 -21.34
N VAL A 33 2.40 -17.75 -21.30
CA VAL A 33 3.21 -17.20 -20.20
C VAL A 33 3.02 -15.69 -20.08
N MET A 34 3.04 -14.94 -21.19
CA MET A 34 2.82 -13.50 -21.18
C MET A 34 1.43 -13.16 -20.63
N ILE A 35 0.39 -13.83 -21.08
CA ILE A 35 -0.97 -13.65 -20.55
C ILE A 35 -1.00 -13.98 -19.05
N GLY A 36 -0.40 -15.10 -18.66
CA GLY A 36 -0.38 -15.59 -17.28
C GLY A 36 0.38 -14.67 -16.33
N THR A 37 1.55 -14.16 -16.73
CA THR A 37 2.34 -13.24 -15.90
C THR A 37 1.68 -11.86 -15.76
N VAL A 38 1.06 -11.34 -16.82
CA VAL A 38 0.33 -10.07 -16.78
C VAL A 38 -0.91 -10.19 -15.89
N ILE A 39 -1.72 -11.24 -16.04
CA ILE A 39 -2.87 -11.47 -15.16
C ILE A 39 -2.40 -11.73 -13.73
N GLY A 40 -1.38 -12.56 -13.53
CA GLY A 40 -0.82 -12.89 -12.21
C GLY A 40 -0.29 -11.67 -11.46
N SER A 41 0.28 -10.71 -12.19
CA SER A 41 0.75 -9.44 -11.61
C SER A 41 -0.40 -8.50 -11.19
N GLN A 42 -1.66 -8.78 -11.54
CA GLN A 42 -2.83 -7.97 -11.18
C GLN A 42 -3.80 -8.71 -10.25
N ALA A 43 -3.80 -10.02 -10.27
CA ALA A 43 -4.81 -10.84 -9.61
C ALA A 43 -4.99 -10.57 -8.11
N PRO A 44 -3.96 -10.39 -7.28
CA PRO A 44 -4.15 -10.09 -5.87
C PRO A 44 -4.93 -8.80 -5.61
N ASP A 45 -4.78 -7.78 -6.47
CA ASP A 45 -5.44 -6.47 -6.37
C ASP A 45 -6.91 -6.47 -6.87
N LEU A 46 -7.40 -7.61 -7.40
CA LEU A 46 -8.83 -7.78 -7.70
C LEU A 46 -9.71 -7.67 -6.44
N ASP A 47 -9.14 -7.81 -5.26
CA ASP A 47 -9.83 -7.49 -4.00
C ASP A 47 -10.28 -6.03 -3.90
N GLY A 48 -9.73 -5.15 -4.73
CA GLY A 48 -10.18 -3.78 -4.91
C GLY A 48 -11.66 -3.67 -5.29
N LEU A 49 -12.26 -4.73 -5.89
CA LEU A 49 -13.70 -4.82 -6.17
C LEU A 49 -14.57 -4.77 -4.91
N VAL A 50 -14.02 -5.10 -3.73
CA VAL A 50 -14.71 -4.92 -2.43
C VAL A 50 -15.10 -3.45 -2.19
N ARG A 51 -14.49 -2.51 -2.90
CA ARG A 51 -14.87 -1.08 -2.87
C ARG A 51 -16.34 -0.86 -3.26
N LEU A 52 -16.92 -1.73 -4.06
CA LEU A 52 -18.36 -1.71 -4.40
C LEU A 52 -19.27 -1.90 -3.16
N ARG A 53 -18.75 -2.51 -2.09
CA ARG A 53 -19.42 -2.64 -0.78
C ARG A 53 -19.17 -1.44 0.15
N GLY A 54 -18.51 -0.38 -0.36
CA GLY A 54 -18.23 0.85 0.36
C GLY A 54 -16.78 0.97 0.87
N THR A 55 -16.40 2.21 1.19
CA THR A 55 -15.03 2.57 1.58
C THR A 55 -14.53 1.82 2.83
N ALA A 56 -15.39 1.62 3.84
CA ALA A 56 -15.01 0.91 5.07
C ALA A 56 -14.66 -0.57 4.81
N ALA A 57 -15.45 -1.23 3.96
CA ALA A 57 -15.19 -2.61 3.56
C ALA A 57 -13.88 -2.72 2.74
N TYR A 58 -13.64 -1.78 1.83
CA TYR A 58 -12.40 -1.71 1.07
C TYR A 58 -11.18 -1.56 1.98
N ILE A 59 -11.18 -0.55 2.87
CA ILE A 59 -10.06 -0.29 3.80
C ILE A 59 -9.74 -1.52 4.66
N ARG A 60 -10.76 -2.25 5.09
CA ARG A 60 -10.60 -3.41 5.96
C ARG A 60 -10.02 -4.63 5.26
N ASN A 61 -10.35 -4.83 3.98
CA ASN A 61 -10.08 -6.09 3.27
C ASN A 61 -9.00 -5.98 2.19
N HIS A 62 -8.77 -4.79 1.61
CA HIS A 62 -7.79 -4.60 0.55
C HIS A 62 -6.38 -4.95 1.04
N ARG A 63 -5.65 -5.75 0.26
CA ARG A 63 -4.33 -6.33 0.59
C ARG A 63 -4.34 -7.22 1.84
N GLY A 64 -5.50 -7.74 2.20
CA GLY A 64 -5.71 -8.68 3.30
C GLY A 64 -5.47 -10.12 2.88
N VAL A 65 -6.54 -10.93 2.91
CA VAL A 65 -6.47 -12.37 2.59
C VAL A 65 -6.06 -12.64 1.15
N SER A 66 -6.41 -11.78 0.21
CA SER A 66 -6.04 -11.89 -1.22
C SER A 66 -4.52 -11.88 -1.47
N HIS A 67 -3.76 -11.30 -0.55
CA HIS A 67 -2.28 -11.23 -0.59
C HIS A 67 -1.61 -12.27 0.32
N SER A 68 -2.38 -13.18 0.92
CA SER A 68 -1.88 -14.20 1.85
C SER A 68 -1.17 -15.35 1.15
N VAL A 69 -0.37 -16.13 1.90
CA VAL A 69 0.31 -17.31 1.36
C VAL A 69 -0.65 -18.29 0.66
N PRO A 70 -1.82 -18.67 1.22
CA PRO A 70 -2.76 -19.52 0.50
C PRO A 70 -3.29 -18.87 -0.79
N ALA A 71 -3.48 -17.54 -0.80
CA ALA A 71 -3.96 -16.85 -1.99
C ALA A 71 -2.99 -16.89 -3.16
N LEU A 72 -1.66 -16.97 -2.91
CA LEU A 72 -0.66 -17.15 -3.96
C LEU A 72 -0.96 -18.40 -4.79
N PHE A 73 -1.24 -19.52 -4.13
CA PHE A 73 -1.57 -20.78 -4.79
C PHE A 73 -2.95 -20.76 -5.46
N LEU A 74 -3.95 -20.14 -4.81
CA LEU A 74 -5.30 -20.02 -5.35
C LEU A 74 -5.33 -19.18 -6.62
N TRP A 75 -4.69 -18.01 -6.62
CA TRP A 75 -4.58 -17.15 -7.81
C TRP A 75 -3.83 -17.87 -8.94
N THR A 76 -2.69 -18.48 -8.61
CA THR A 76 -1.89 -19.24 -9.59
C THR A 76 -2.71 -20.36 -10.22
N GLY A 77 -3.38 -21.17 -9.42
CA GLY A 77 -4.22 -22.28 -9.89
C GLY A 77 -5.39 -21.80 -10.74
N ALA A 78 -6.09 -20.74 -10.32
CA ALA A 78 -7.23 -20.19 -11.06
C ALA A 78 -6.80 -19.65 -12.45
N ILE A 79 -5.69 -18.88 -12.51
CA ILE A 79 -5.16 -18.34 -13.77
C ILE A 79 -4.68 -19.48 -14.66
N PHE A 80 -3.95 -20.45 -14.10
CA PHE A 80 -3.44 -21.61 -14.82
C PHE A 80 -4.59 -22.41 -15.46
N VAL A 81 -5.63 -22.76 -14.69
CA VAL A 81 -6.79 -23.51 -15.20
C VAL A 81 -7.50 -22.75 -16.31
N LEU A 82 -7.69 -21.42 -16.15
CA LEU A 82 -8.32 -20.58 -17.16
C LEU A 82 -7.51 -20.59 -18.47
N ILE A 83 -6.19 -20.36 -18.40
CA ILE A 83 -5.34 -20.34 -19.59
C ILE A 83 -5.30 -21.74 -20.24
N GLN A 84 -5.14 -22.79 -19.45
CA GLN A 84 -5.07 -24.15 -19.95
C GLN A 84 -6.38 -24.61 -20.62
N ALA A 85 -7.53 -24.10 -20.17
CA ALA A 85 -8.81 -24.38 -20.80
C ALA A 85 -8.98 -23.68 -22.18
N ILE A 86 -8.38 -22.49 -22.35
CA ILE A 86 -8.49 -21.69 -23.59
C ILE A 86 -7.33 -22.03 -24.58
N MET A 87 -6.14 -22.23 -24.02
CA MET A 87 -4.89 -22.46 -24.77
C MET A 87 -4.13 -23.65 -24.16
N PRO A 88 -4.54 -24.90 -24.39
CA PRO A 88 -3.87 -26.07 -23.81
C PRO A 88 -2.37 -26.11 -24.15
N GLN A 89 -1.54 -26.22 -23.10
CA GLN A 89 -0.09 -26.28 -23.22
C GLN A 89 0.46 -27.65 -22.77
N LEU A 90 1.31 -28.26 -23.56
CA LEU A 90 1.99 -29.50 -23.19
C LEU A 90 3.00 -29.26 -22.06
N HIS A 91 3.70 -28.15 -22.09
CA HIS A 91 4.69 -27.74 -21.08
C HIS A 91 4.08 -26.97 -19.91
N TRP A 92 3.04 -27.53 -19.33
CA TRP A 92 2.22 -26.87 -18.30
C TRP A 92 2.98 -26.46 -17.04
N LEU A 93 4.07 -27.16 -16.68
CA LEU A 93 4.89 -26.80 -15.49
C LEU A 93 5.59 -25.46 -15.67
N HIS A 94 6.09 -25.16 -16.89
CA HIS A 94 6.70 -23.86 -17.19
C HIS A 94 5.66 -22.74 -17.07
N LEU A 95 4.46 -22.93 -17.65
CA LEU A 95 3.36 -21.96 -17.52
C LEU A 95 3.00 -21.73 -16.04
N LEU A 96 2.79 -22.81 -15.27
CA LEU A 96 2.43 -22.71 -13.84
C LEU A 96 3.51 -21.98 -13.04
N GLY A 97 4.80 -22.30 -13.28
CA GLY A 97 5.93 -21.67 -12.60
C GLY A 97 6.02 -20.16 -12.85
N TRP A 98 5.84 -19.72 -14.09
CA TRP A 98 5.87 -18.30 -14.42
C TRP A 98 4.67 -17.53 -13.88
N ILE A 99 3.47 -18.12 -13.90
CA ILE A 99 2.29 -17.51 -13.23
C ILE A 99 2.54 -17.37 -11.72
N PHE A 100 3.03 -18.44 -11.08
CA PHE A 100 3.33 -18.41 -9.65
C PHE A 100 4.36 -17.34 -9.30
N LEU A 101 5.42 -17.23 -10.09
CA LEU A 101 6.44 -16.18 -9.90
C LEU A 101 5.82 -14.76 -10.00
N ALA A 102 4.90 -14.53 -10.97
CA ALA A 102 4.25 -13.25 -11.15
C ALA A 102 3.36 -12.88 -9.95
N VAL A 103 2.56 -13.83 -9.45
CA VAL A 103 1.71 -13.62 -8.26
C VAL A 103 2.57 -13.39 -7.01
N CYS A 104 3.65 -14.15 -6.84
CA CYS A 104 4.60 -13.98 -5.74
C CYS A 104 5.30 -12.61 -5.80
N LEU A 105 5.76 -12.20 -6.98
CA LEU A 105 6.42 -10.91 -7.18
C LEU A 105 5.48 -9.75 -6.84
N HIS A 106 4.20 -9.82 -7.25
CA HIS A 106 3.20 -8.81 -6.90
C HIS A 106 3.14 -8.60 -5.38
N VAL A 107 2.89 -9.67 -4.62
CA VAL A 107 2.76 -9.58 -3.16
C VAL A 107 4.08 -9.17 -2.50
N PHE A 108 5.22 -9.67 -3.02
CA PHE A 108 6.55 -9.34 -2.50
C PHE A 108 6.87 -7.86 -2.61
N VAL A 109 6.66 -7.24 -3.78
CA VAL A 109 6.97 -5.82 -3.96
C VAL A 109 6.04 -4.91 -3.18
N ASP A 110 4.83 -5.37 -2.89
CA ASP A 110 3.87 -4.65 -2.07
C ASP A 110 4.23 -4.56 -0.59
N LEU A 111 5.09 -5.46 -0.11
CA LEU A 111 5.64 -5.35 1.25
C LEU A 111 6.52 -4.11 1.45
N PHE A 112 7.11 -3.57 0.36
CA PHE A 112 8.05 -2.46 0.45
C PHE A 112 7.39 -1.08 0.49
N ASN A 113 6.11 -0.98 0.20
CA ASN A 113 5.39 0.28 0.28
C ASN A 113 4.81 0.54 1.68
N SER A 114 4.24 1.75 1.89
CA SER A 114 3.73 2.20 3.19
C SER A 114 2.32 1.69 3.52
N TYR A 115 1.62 1.07 2.56
CA TYR A 115 0.34 0.42 2.83
C TYR A 115 0.55 -0.96 3.43
N GLY A 116 1.57 -1.69 2.95
CA GLY A 116 1.86 -3.05 3.36
C GLY A 116 0.79 -4.05 2.90
N THR A 117 0.95 -5.27 3.34
CA THR A 117 0.01 -6.37 3.09
C THR A 117 -0.05 -7.33 4.27
N LYS A 118 -1.06 -8.20 4.33
CA LYS A 118 -1.07 -9.39 5.19
C LYS A 118 -0.37 -10.58 4.53
N GLY A 119 0.72 -10.36 3.80
CA GLY A 119 1.41 -11.36 3.00
C GLY A 119 1.87 -12.61 3.76
N LEU A 120 2.03 -12.54 5.08
CA LEU A 120 2.44 -13.67 5.92
C LEU A 120 1.25 -14.41 6.57
N TYR A 121 0.00 -14.04 6.28
CA TYR A 121 -1.17 -14.77 6.78
C TYR A 121 -1.23 -16.17 6.12
N PRO A 122 -1.60 -17.27 6.84
CA PRO A 122 -2.11 -17.32 8.21
C PRO A 122 -1.04 -17.40 9.31
N PHE A 123 0.25 -17.50 8.99
CA PHE A 123 1.32 -17.67 9.97
C PHE A 123 1.46 -16.42 10.87
N ARG A 124 1.12 -15.25 10.35
CA ARG A 124 1.18 -13.98 11.06
C ARG A 124 0.01 -13.09 10.63
N ASP A 125 -0.94 -12.87 11.53
CA ASP A 125 -2.06 -11.96 11.28
C ASP A 125 -1.69 -10.50 11.61
N LYS A 126 -0.67 -9.99 10.94
CA LYS A 126 -0.23 -8.60 11.05
C LYS A 126 0.09 -8.03 9.68
N TRP A 127 -0.23 -6.77 9.50
CA TRP A 127 0.22 -5.99 8.35
C TRP A 127 1.74 -5.85 8.39
N VAL A 128 2.38 -6.12 7.26
CA VAL A 128 3.82 -5.95 7.06
C VAL A 128 4.03 -4.85 6.03
N ALA A 129 4.69 -3.78 6.41
CA ALA A 129 5.07 -2.66 5.56
C ALA A 129 6.54 -2.30 5.84
N LEU A 130 7.40 -2.42 4.85
CA LEU A 130 8.83 -2.10 4.96
C LEU A 130 9.11 -0.61 4.76
N ASN A 131 8.15 0.14 4.22
CA ASN A 131 8.22 1.60 4.04
C ASN A 131 9.49 2.09 3.31
N ALA A 132 9.98 1.36 2.31
CA ALA A 132 11.20 1.69 1.60
C ALA A 132 10.95 2.31 0.22
N ILE A 133 9.84 1.91 -0.44
CA ILE A 133 9.49 2.30 -1.81
C ILE A 133 8.15 3.04 -1.80
N PHE A 134 8.08 4.15 -2.53
CA PHE A 134 6.81 4.86 -2.74
C PHE A 134 5.86 4.03 -3.61
N ILE A 135 4.55 4.22 -3.47
CA ILE A 135 3.54 3.41 -4.16
C ILE A 135 3.71 3.41 -5.68
N PHE A 136 4.04 4.56 -6.26
CA PHE A 136 4.48 4.72 -7.64
C PHE A 136 5.92 5.24 -7.63
N ASP A 137 6.88 4.38 -7.97
CA ASP A 137 8.28 4.77 -8.06
C ASP A 137 8.68 4.97 -9.54
N PRO A 138 8.96 6.22 -9.96
CA PRO A 138 9.29 6.53 -11.35
C PRO A 138 10.54 5.79 -11.85
N SER A 139 11.50 5.49 -10.97
CA SER A 139 12.74 4.82 -11.35
C SER A 139 12.48 3.36 -11.75
N ILE A 140 11.65 2.66 -10.98
CA ILE A 140 11.26 1.27 -11.28
C ILE A 140 10.42 1.23 -12.57
N PHE A 141 9.46 2.14 -12.72
CA PHE A 141 8.62 2.21 -13.91
C PHE A 141 9.45 2.55 -15.16
N ALA A 142 10.33 3.54 -15.07
CA ALA A 142 11.22 3.93 -16.17
C ALA A 142 12.19 2.79 -16.57
N ALA A 143 12.71 2.04 -15.63
CA ALA A 143 13.55 0.87 -15.93
C ALA A 143 12.81 -0.16 -16.81
N HIS A 144 11.53 -0.43 -16.52
CA HIS A 144 10.71 -1.31 -17.36
C HIS A 144 10.46 -0.72 -18.75
N LEU A 145 10.18 0.60 -18.85
CA LEU A 145 10.02 1.27 -20.14
C LEU A 145 11.28 1.15 -21.01
N VAL A 146 12.46 1.36 -20.41
CA VAL A 146 13.75 1.14 -21.10
C VAL A 146 13.86 -0.30 -21.59
N GLY A 147 13.48 -1.27 -20.76
CA GLY A 147 13.46 -2.68 -21.12
C GLY A 147 12.57 -2.98 -22.33
N PHE A 148 11.37 -2.40 -22.35
CA PHE A 148 10.45 -2.58 -23.48
C PHE A 148 10.98 -1.92 -24.76
N MET A 149 11.62 -0.75 -24.65
CA MET A 149 12.25 -0.12 -25.80
C MET A 149 13.41 -0.95 -26.37
N LEU A 150 14.26 -1.50 -25.52
CA LEU A 150 15.34 -2.40 -25.95
C LEU A 150 14.80 -3.69 -26.57
N TRP A 151 13.75 -4.28 -26.00
CA TRP A 151 13.07 -5.44 -26.58
C TRP A 151 12.50 -5.13 -27.95
N ALA A 152 11.78 -4.02 -28.10
CA ALA A 152 11.24 -3.57 -29.37
C ALA A 152 12.32 -3.25 -30.42
N ALA A 153 13.53 -2.83 -29.97
CA ALA A 153 14.69 -2.63 -30.82
C ALA A 153 15.41 -3.95 -31.21
N GLY A 154 14.89 -5.11 -30.81
CA GLY A 154 15.41 -6.43 -31.21
C GLY A 154 16.42 -7.04 -30.21
N ALA A 155 16.67 -6.42 -29.06
CA ALA A 155 17.49 -7.03 -28.02
C ALA A 155 16.78 -8.27 -27.42
N HIS A 156 17.58 -9.29 -27.03
CA HIS A 156 17.01 -10.52 -26.47
C HIS A 156 16.31 -10.25 -25.12
N PRO A 157 14.98 -10.42 -25.03
CA PRO A 157 14.19 -9.93 -23.88
C PRO A 157 14.62 -10.58 -22.56
N GLY A 158 14.97 -11.85 -22.57
CA GLY A 158 15.42 -12.56 -21.38
C GLY A 158 16.64 -11.91 -20.71
N HIS A 159 17.66 -11.55 -21.50
CA HIS A 159 18.85 -10.86 -20.97
C HIS A 159 18.55 -9.44 -20.53
N VAL A 160 17.73 -8.71 -21.31
CA VAL A 160 17.32 -7.34 -20.97
C VAL A 160 16.63 -7.31 -19.60
N PHE A 161 15.59 -8.13 -19.42
CA PHE A 161 14.83 -8.12 -18.16
C PHE A 161 15.57 -8.77 -17.00
N LEU A 162 16.51 -9.69 -17.25
CA LEU A 162 17.42 -10.18 -16.20
C LEU A 162 18.18 -9.01 -15.56
N TRP A 163 18.83 -8.20 -16.38
CA TRP A 163 19.61 -7.07 -15.88
C TRP A 163 18.74 -5.98 -15.26
N ILE A 164 17.55 -5.73 -15.81
CA ILE A 164 16.59 -4.79 -15.21
C ILE A 164 16.20 -5.26 -13.81
N TYR A 165 15.85 -6.53 -13.61
CA TYR A 165 15.48 -7.04 -12.29
C TYR A 165 16.68 -7.07 -11.33
N VAL A 166 17.89 -7.32 -11.80
CA VAL A 166 19.12 -7.20 -10.98
C VAL A 166 19.31 -5.75 -10.50
N ILE A 167 19.16 -4.77 -11.41
CA ILE A 167 19.25 -3.34 -11.09
C ILE A 167 18.15 -2.94 -10.10
N ILE A 168 16.91 -3.37 -10.33
CA ILE A 168 15.77 -3.11 -9.44
C ILE A 168 16.01 -3.72 -8.06
N ALA A 169 16.54 -4.95 -7.97
CA ALA A 169 16.87 -5.57 -6.68
C ALA A 169 17.95 -4.76 -5.92
N GLY A 170 18.99 -4.30 -6.62
CA GLY A 170 20.00 -3.38 -6.07
C GLY A 170 19.38 -2.07 -5.59
N TYR A 171 18.43 -1.52 -6.35
CA TYR A 171 17.71 -0.31 -5.98
C TYR A 171 16.86 -0.51 -4.73
N TYR A 172 16.11 -1.62 -4.62
CA TYR A 172 15.35 -1.97 -3.41
C TYR A 172 16.26 -2.09 -2.18
N TYR A 173 17.39 -2.77 -2.33
CA TYR A 173 18.39 -2.88 -1.26
C TYR A 173 18.88 -1.49 -0.81
N TRP A 174 19.25 -0.64 -1.76
CA TRP A 174 19.70 0.72 -1.47
C TRP A 174 18.62 1.55 -0.77
N ARG A 175 17.36 1.49 -1.22
CA ARG A 175 16.23 2.16 -0.58
C ARG A 175 15.98 1.68 0.84
N CYS A 176 16.10 0.37 1.09
CA CYS A 176 16.00 -0.18 2.45
C CYS A 176 17.13 0.34 3.36
N GLN A 177 18.35 0.46 2.85
CA GLN A 177 19.45 1.04 3.63
C GLN A 177 19.24 2.55 3.89
N ALA A 178 18.74 3.29 2.89
CA ALA A 178 18.39 4.70 3.05
C ALA A 178 17.29 4.89 4.12
N GLN A 179 16.24 4.07 4.09
CA GLN A 179 15.17 4.08 5.08
C GLN A 179 15.69 3.80 6.50
N ARG A 180 16.59 2.80 6.67
CA ARG A 180 17.21 2.48 7.97
C ARG A 180 18.04 3.65 8.50
N ARG A 181 18.86 4.27 7.65
CA ARG A 181 19.67 5.46 8.01
C ARG A 181 18.78 6.62 8.42
N THR A 182 17.73 6.89 7.65
CA THR A 182 16.76 7.94 7.96
C THR A 182 16.04 7.68 9.28
N THR A 183 15.70 6.41 9.57
CA THR A 183 15.10 6.02 10.85
C THR A 183 16.02 6.38 12.02
N GLU A 184 17.32 6.13 11.87
CA GLU A 184 18.29 6.43 12.92
C GLU A 184 18.48 7.94 13.12
N LEU A 185 18.50 8.74 12.05
CA LEU A 185 18.53 10.20 12.15
C LEU A 185 17.31 10.74 12.93
N VAL A 186 16.11 10.26 12.62
CA VAL A 186 14.89 10.65 13.34
C VAL A 186 14.93 10.22 14.80
N ARG A 187 15.42 9.00 15.08
CA ARG A 187 15.58 8.50 16.46
C ARG A 187 16.51 9.40 17.29
N GLN A 188 17.67 9.75 16.73
CA GLN A 188 18.62 10.63 17.39
C GLN A 188 18.05 12.03 17.61
N ARG A 189 17.33 12.58 16.63
CA ARG A 189 16.72 13.92 16.72
C ARG A 189 15.64 14.00 17.80
N ILE A 190 14.82 12.93 17.96
CA ILE A 190 13.76 12.88 18.98
C ILE A 190 14.34 12.59 20.35
N GLY A 191 15.43 11.79 20.44
CA GLY A 191 16.15 11.50 21.67
C GLY A 191 15.33 10.75 22.73
N LYS A 192 14.25 10.07 22.34
CA LYS A 192 13.35 9.33 23.23
C LYS A 192 13.09 7.93 22.68
N ALA A 193 12.86 6.98 23.57
CA ALA A 193 12.44 5.64 23.18
C ALA A 193 11.04 5.69 22.52
N GLY A 194 10.83 4.82 21.52
CA GLY A 194 9.56 4.77 20.81
C GLY A 194 9.60 3.97 19.52
N THR A 195 8.51 4.03 18.77
CA THR A 195 8.40 3.45 17.44
C THR A 195 8.53 4.55 16.38
N PHE A 196 9.35 4.29 15.35
CA PHE A 196 9.66 5.24 14.30
C PHE A 196 9.24 4.65 12.96
N THR A 197 8.35 5.31 12.26
CA THR A 197 7.88 4.93 10.94
C THR A 197 8.30 6.00 9.94
N ILE A 198 9.21 5.64 9.05
CA ILE A 198 9.66 6.48 7.95
C ILE A 198 8.84 6.13 6.73
N ILE A 199 8.39 7.13 5.99
CA ILE A 199 7.49 6.99 4.86
C ILE A 199 8.19 7.55 3.63
N PRO A 200 8.38 6.75 2.57
CA PRO A 200 9.01 7.19 1.34
C PRO A 200 8.12 8.19 0.61
N THR A 201 8.76 9.05 -0.17
CA THR A 201 8.11 9.96 -1.12
C THR A 201 8.61 9.69 -2.54
N LEU A 202 8.15 10.47 -3.52
CA LEU A 202 8.68 10.42 -4.89
C LEU A 202 10.17 10.79 -4.97
N SER A 203 10.66 11.57 -4.02
CA SER A 203 12.08 11.96 -3.98
C SER A 203 12.92 10.93 -3.24
N TRP A 204 14.15 10.75 -3.68
CA TRP A 204 15.11 9.85 -3.03
C TRP A 204 15.62 10.37 -1.69
N THR A 205 15.67 11.69 -1.51
CA THR A 205 16.25 12.37 -0.35
C THR A 205 15.21 13.01 0.57
N TYR A 206 13.93 12.96 0.18
CA TYR A 206 12.82 13.47 0.97
C TYR A 206 11.96 12.34 1.51
N TRP A 207 11.81 12.31 2.83
CA TRP A 207 11.02 11.34 3.58
C TRP A 207 10.09 12.07 4.53
N THR A 208 8.94 11.50 4.81
CA THR A 208 8.12 11.92 5.95
C THR A 208 8.23 10.89 7.06
N PHE A 209 7.92 11.27 8.29
CA PHE A 209 7.95 10.33 9.41
C PHE A 209 6.82 10.56 10.40
N VAL A 210 6.47 9.47 11.07
CA VAL A 210 5.62 9.47 12.27
C VAL A 210 6.36 8.71 13.35
N ALA A 211 6.58 9.34 14.49
CA ALA A 211 7.22 8.72 15.64
C ALA A 211 6.29 8.75 16.84
N LYS A 212 6.18 7.63 17.54
CA LYS A 212 5.39 7.47 18.76
C LYS A 212 6.33 7.23 19.93
N THR A 213 6.23 8.07 20.96
CA THR A 213 6.81 7.86 22.28
C THR A 213 5.70 7.53 23.27
N ASP A 214 6.01 7.37 24.54
CA ASP A 214 5.00 7.07 25.58
C ASP A 214 3.97 8.20 25.74
N GLN A 215 4.36 9.47 25.51
CA GLN A 215 3.51 10.63 25.77
C GLN A 215 3.10 11.40 24.52
N HIS A 216 3.85 11.27 23.42
CA HIS A 216 3.65 12.12 22.25
C HIS A 216 3.77 11.35 20.93
N TRP A 217 3.02 11.82 19.96
CA TRP A 217 3.28 11.60 18.55
C TRP A 217 4.04 12.79 17.98
N TYR A 218 5.05 12.52 17.18
CA TYR A 218 5.79 13.50 16.39
C TYR A 218 5.58 13.20 14.92
N VAL A 219 5.23 14.21 14.14
CA VAL A 219 5.09 14.13 12.69
C VAL A 219 6.06 15.12 12.07
N GLY A 220 6.79 14.69 11.05
CA GLY A 220 7.76 15.56 10.44
C GLY A 220 8.27 15.04 9.10
N GLU A 221 9.34 15.66 8.65
CA GLU A 221 9.99 15.37 7.39
C GLU A 221 11.50 15.32 7.55
N VAL A 222 12.15 14.58 6.65
CA VAL A 222 13.60 14.53 6.53
C VAL A 222 13.96 14.95 5.10
N ILE A 223 14.71 16.01 4.96
CA ILE A 223 15.12 16.58 3.68
C ILE A 223 16.64 16.57 3.63
N SER A 224 17.21 15.75 2.74
CA SER A 224 18.68 15.62 2.58
C SER A 224 19.43 15.34 3.88
N GLY A 225 18.80 14.65 4.83
CA GLY A 225 19.36 14.31 6.14
C GLY A 225 18.96 15.23 7.29
N ASP A 226 18.39 16.40 7.01
CA ASP A 226 17.90 17.33 8.02
C ASP A 226 16.52 16.90 8.52
N VAL A 227 16.37 16.70 9.84
CA VAL A 227 15.13 16.28 10.47
C VAL A 227 14.36 17.47 11.01
N VAL A 228 13.15 17.70 10.47
CA VAL A 228 12.24 18.77 10.86
C VAL A 228 10.98 18.19 11.48
N ILE A 229 10.68 18.56 12.73
CA ILE A 229 9.41 18.20 13.39
C ILE A 229 8.39 19.29 13.02
N LEU A 230 7.25 18.87 12.46
CA LEU A 230 6.20 19.75 11.96
C LEU A 230 5.03 19.85 12.92
N ASP A 231 4.58 18.69 13.46
CA ASP A 231 3.47 18.63 14.40
C ASP A 231 3.83 17.71 15.58
N THR A 232 3.30 18.05 16.75
CA THR A 232 3.42 17.24 17.97
C THR A 232 2.04 17.11 18.62
N PHE A 233 1.63 15.85 18.91
CA PHE A 233 0.35 15.56 19.53
C PHE A 233 0.58 14.80 20.84
N SER A 234 -0.07 15.25 21.93
CA SER A 234 -0.07 14.50 23.18
C SER A 234 -0.98 13.27 23.09
N ILE A 235 -0.52 12.14 23.59
CA ILE A 235 -1.31 10.92 23.70
C ILE A 235 -2.20 11.06 24.92
N LYS A 236 -3.51 11.17 24.69
CA LYS A 236 -4.52 11.28 25.75
C LYS A 236 -5.12 9.91 26.05
N PRO A 237 -5.50 9.64 27.32
CA PRO A 237 -6.24 8.44 27.64
C PRO A 237 -7.60 8.40 26.94
N GLU A 238 -8.11 7.20 26.75
CA GLU A 238 -9.44 6.97 26.21
C GLU A 238 -10.51 7.47 27.19
N ASN A 239 -11.50 8.18 26.68
CA ASN A 239 -12.66 8.65 27.43
C ASN A 239 -13.95 7.98 26.92
N GLU A 240 -15.07 8.18 27.62
CA GLU A 240 -16.37 7.57 27.28
C GLU A 240 -16.83 7.93 25.86
N ARG A 241 -16.58 9.16 25.38
CA ARG A 241 -16.92 9.60 24.01
C ARG A 241 -16.14 8.81 22.96
N ILE A 242 -14.84 8.62 23.18
CA ILE A 242 -13.98 7.83 22.30
C ILE A 242 -14.42 6.37 22.31
N ALA A 243 -14.71 5.81 23.49
CA ALA A 243 -15.16 4.43 23.65
C ALA A 243 -16.52 4.18 22.93
N ALA A 244 -17.47 5.10 23.08
CA ALA A 244 -18.75 5.03 22.37
C ALA A 244 -18.58 5.09 20.85
N ALA A 245 -17.79 6.03 20.35
CA ALA A 245 -17.55 6.21 18.93
C ALA A 245 -16.76 5.05 18.27
N LYS A 246 -15.91 4.35 19.01
CA LYS A 246 -15.20 3.13 18.54
C LYS A 246 -16.13 1.98 18.17
N LYS A 247 -17.38 1.96 18.64
CA LYS A 247 -18.36 0.94 18.26
C LYS A 247 -18.76 1.04 16.78
N SER A 248 -18.52 2.18 16.12
CA SER A 248 -18.78 2.36 14.70
C SER A 248 -17.93 1.40 13.86
N TYR A 249 -18.57 0.64 12.95
CA TYR A 249 -17.89 -0.22 11.99
C TYR A 249 -16.84 0.52 11.15
N LYS A 250 -17.12 1.79 10.80
CA LYS A 250 -16.19 2.61 10.01
C LYS A 250 -14.92 2.94 10.79
N VAL A 251 -15.03 3.22 12.10
CA VAL A 251 -13.87 3.42 12.98
C VAL A 251 -13.10 2.12 13.17
N GLN A 252 -13.79 1.01 13.39
CA GLN A 252 -13.15 -0.30 13.51
C GLN A 252 -12.36 -0.66 12.23
N SER A 253 -12.92 -0.37 11.06
CA SER A 253 -12.25 -0.57 9.77
C SER A 253 -11.01 0.33 9.62
N PHE A 254 -11.09 1.59 10.07
CA PHE A 254 -9.96 2.51 10.08
C PHE A 254 -8.84 2.02 11.01
N LEU A 255 -9.17 1.62 12.23
CA LEU A 255 -8.22 1.14 13.24
C LEU A 255 -7.61 -0.22 12.87
N ALA A 256 -8.29 -1.04 12.08
CA ALA A 256 -7.73 -2.27 11.52
C ALA A 256 -6.65 -2.00 10.46
N PHE A 257 -6.71 -0.85 9.78
CA PHE A 257 -5.78 -0.46 8.72
C PHE A 257 -4.56 0.29 9.24
N THR A 258 -4.71 1.12 10.31
CA THR A 258 -3.64 1.99 10.78
C THR A 258 -3.49 1.99 12.29
N HIS A 259 -2.22 2.06 12.74
CA HIS A 259 -1.85 2.23 14.15
C HIS A 259 -1.24 3.62 14.43
N HIS A 260 -1.10 4.47 13.42
CA HIS A 260 -0.51 5.81 13.50
C HIS A 260 -1.60 6.86 13.74
N VAL A 261 -2.32 6.71 14.83
CA VAL A 261 -3.60 7.39 15.04
C VAL A 261 -3.53 8.42 16.15
N HIS A 262 -3.94 9.64 15.83
CA HIS A 262 -4.31 10.66 16.81
C HIS A 262 -5.83 10.82 16.86
N VAL A 263 -6.38 11.09 18.06
CA VAL A 263 -7.82 11.23 18.28
C VAL A 263 -8.12 12.62 18.83
N GLU A 264 -9.05 13.30 18.19
CA GLU A 264 -9.58 14.58 18.62
C GLU A 264 -11.05 14.44 19.00
N THR A 265 -11.48 15.12 20.07
CA THR A 265 -12.88 15.23 20.45
C THR A 265 -13.27 16.68 20.52
N LYS A 266 -14.34 17.07 19.82
CA LYS A 266 -14.91 18.42 19.84
C LYS A 266 -16.36 18.35 20.25
N GLU A 267 -16.79 19.30 21.07
CA GLU A 267 -18.22 19.51 21.37
C GLU A 267 -18.86 20.31 20.24
N ARG A 268 -20.05 19.92 19.85
CA ARG A 268 -20.86 20.53 18.79
C ARG A 268 -22.25 20.83 19.35
N SER A 269 -23.01 21.65 18.66
CA SER A 269 -24.39 22.01 19.07
C SER A 269 -25.34 20.81 19.17
N PHE A 270 -25.02 19.72 18.49
CA PHE A 270 -25.81 18.50 18.46
C PHE A 270 -25.28 17.39 19.40
N GLY A 271 -24.13 17.56 20.04
CA GLY A 271 -23.46 16.52 20.83
C GLY A 271 -21.94 16.57 20.66
N TYR A 272 -21.32 15.48 20.20
CA TYR A 272 -19.87 15.38 20.13
C TYR A 272 -19.40 14.90 18.75
N GLU A 273 -18.28 15.45 18.29
CA GLU A 273 -17.50 14.97 17.16
C GLU A 273 -16.25 14.26 17.67
N VAL A 274 -16.08 12.99 17.32
CA VAL A 274 -14.85 12.23 17.59
C VAL A 274 -14.19 11.91 16.27
N LYS A 275 -12.95 12.38 16.07
CA LYS A 275 -12.20 12.30 14.83
C LYS A 275 -10.89 11.56 15.05
N TRP A 276 -10.70 10.46 14.34
CA TRP A 276 -9.44 9.74 14.22
C TRP A 276 -8.70 10.20 12.97
N ILE A 277 -7.41 10.43 13.09
CA ILE A 277 -6.54 10.98 12.08
C ILE A 277 -5.37 10.01 11.90
N ASP A 278 -5.13 9.56 10.66
CA ASP A 278 -3.92 8.83 10.33
C ASP A 278 -2.78 9.83 10.09
N LEU A 279 -1.82 9.84 10.97
CA LEU A 279 -0.71 10.80 10.98
C LEU A 279 0.26 10.64 9.81
N ARG A 280 0.21 9.53 9.07
CA ARG A 280 1.04 9.29 7.89
C ARG A 280 0.67 10.18 6.70
N TYR A 281 -0.59 10.62 6.62
CA TYR A 281 -1.14 11.30 5.45
C TYR A 281 -1.36 12.79 5.72
N ARG A 282 -0.27 13.44 6.13
CA ARG A 282 -0.22 14.90 6.26
C ARG A 282 -0.09 15.56 4.89
N SER A 283 -0.86 16.61 4.64
CA SER A 283 -0.79 17.43 3.44
C SER A 283 -0.84 18.91 3.77
N ARG A 284 -0.41 19.75 2.84
CA ARG A 284 -0.59 21.19 2.89
C ARG A 284 -1.58 21.62 1.81
N PHE A 285 -2.63 22.31 2.20
CA PHE A 285 -3.59 22.90 1.28
C PHE A 285 -3.80 24.37 1.66
N GLN A 286 -3.63 25.29 0.70
CA GLN A 286 -3.73 26.75 0.93
C GLN A 286 -2.90 27.24 2.13
N GLY A 287 -1.68 26.75 2.28
CA GLY A 287 -0.78 27.12 3.37
C GLY A 287 -1.10 26.48 4.73
N LYS A 288 -2.24 25.80 4.88
CA LYS A 288 -2.64 25.14 6.13
C LYS A 288 -2.32 23.65 6.07
N SER A 289 -1.80 23.11 7.16
CA SER A 289 -1.61 21.67 7.34
C SER A 289 -2.93 21.00 7.63
N HIS A 290 -3.19 19.86 6.97
CA HIS A 290 -4.31 19.01 7.29
C HIS A 290 -3.95 17.53 7.05
N TYR A 291 -4.71 16.64 7.66
CA TYR A 291 -4.54 15.20 7.52
C TYR A 291 -5.65 14.63 6.65
N MET A 292 -5.25 13.90 5.60
CA MET A 292 -6.16 13.52 4.53
C MET A 292 -6.99 12.28 4.83
N PHE A 293 -6.47 11.32 5.62
CA PHE A 293 -7.15 10.07 5.89
C PHE A 293 -7.70 10.05 7.31
N VAL A 294 -9.03 10.01 7.43
CA VAL A 294 -9.72 10.19 8.71
C VAL A 294 -10.91 9.23 8.86
N ALA A 295 -11.24 8.95 10.12
CA ALA A 295 -12.55 8.45 10.52
C ALA A 295 -13.22 9.44 11.46
N VAL A 296 -14.49 9.74 11.26
CA VAL A 296 -15.24 10.70 12.09
C VAL A 296 -16.55 10.08 12.51
N VAL A 297 -16.91 10.27 13.78
CA VAL A 297 -18.20 9.87 14.34
C VAL A 297 -18.84 11.08 14.99
N TYR A 298 -20.10 11.31 14.69
CA TYR A 298 -20.98 12.21 15.39
C TYR A 298 -21.79 11.44 16.41
N LEU A 299 -21.72 11.87 17.65
CA LEU A 299 -22.50 11.34 18.78
C LEU A 299 -23.52 12.39 19.23
N ASP A 300 -24.70 11.96 19.60
CA ASP A 300 -25.64 12.76 20.36
C ASP A 300 -25.13 12.93 21.81
N PHE A 301 -25.76 13.77 22.62
CA PHE A 301 -25.35 14.02 24.02
C PHE A 301 -25.43 12.79 24.91
N ASP A 302 -26.28 11.83 24.57
CA ASP A 302 -26.42 10.53 25.25
C ASP A 302 -25.39 9.48 24.78
N LEU A 303 -24.42 9.89 23.95
CA LEU A 303 -23.36 9.06 23.36
C LEU A 303 -23.87 8.04 22.34
N THR A 304 -25.07 8.15 21.82
CA THR A 304 -25.52 7.33 20.68
C THR A 304 -24.89 7.80 19.38
N ILE A 305 -24.59 6.87 18.48
CA ILE A 305 -23.97 7.18 17.19
C ILE A 305 -25.04 7.74 16.25
N ARG A 306 -24.89 9.04 15.93
CA ARG A 306 -25.75 9.75 14.99
C ARG A 306 -25.37 9.51 13.53
N ASP A 307 -24.07 9.64 13.19
CA ASP A 307 -23.53 9.36 11.87
C ASP A 307 -22.03 9.07 11.97
N SER A 308 -21.46 8.51 10.90
CA SER A 308 -20.03 8.23 10.82
C SER A 308 -19.52 8.29 9.38
N PHE A 309 -18.25 8.64 9.24
CA PHE A 309 -17.51 8.69 7.98
C PHE A 309 -16.15 8.02 8.13
N VAL A 310 -15.65 7.40 7.06
CA VAL A 310 -14.25 6.98 6.92
C VAL A 310 -13.80 7.19 5.49
N GLY A 311 -12.61 7.75 5.32
CA GLY A 311 -12.04 7.93 3.99
C GLY A 311 -11.12 9.15 3.86
N TRP A 312 -10.86 9.48 2.61
CA TRP A 312 -9.96 10.57 2.23
C TRP A 312 -10.70 11.91 2.13
N ILE A 313 -10.11 12.95 2.73
CA ILE A 313 -10.57 14.34 2.67
C ILE A 313 -9.44 15.20 2.09
N HIS A 314 -9.57 15.63 0.84
CA HIS A 314 -8.54 16.41 0.15
C HIS A 314 -8.70 17.94 0.38
N ARG A 315 -9.91 18.40 0.68
CA ARG A 315 -10.25 19.82 0.88
C ARG A 315 -10.56 20.19 2.34
N GLY A 316 -10.05 19.41 3.31
CA GLY A 316 -10.23 19.67 4.73
C GLY A 316 -11.67 19.51 5.25
N GLU A 317 -12.04 20.32 6.26
CA GLU A 317 -13.33 20.20 6.99
C GLU A 317 -14.56 20.47 6.13
N GLU A 318 -14.50 21.36 5.13
CA GLU A 318 -15.63 21.65 4.24
C GLU A 318 -16.11 20.40 3.47
N GLN A 319 -15.18 19.57 3.04
CA GLN A 319 -15.52 18.33 2.34
C GLN A 319 -16.13 17.29 3.28
N LEU A 320 -15.73 17.31 4.55
CA LEU A 320 -16.26 16.43 5.58
C LEU A 320 -17.73 16.77 5.88
N THR A 321 -18.04 18.04 6.08
CA THR A 321 -19.41 18.53 6.33
C THR A 321 -20.33 18.14 5.18
N LYS A 322 -19.93 18.40 3.93
CA LYS A 322 -20.72 18.00 2.76
C LYS A 322 -20.98 16.50 2.67
N LYS A 323 -20.00 15.63 3.02
CA LYS A 323 -20.15 14.17 2.96
C LYS A 323 -21.03 13.61 4.09
N LEU A 324 -21.15 14.29 5.21
CA LEU A 324 -22.01 13.92 6.31
C LEU A 324 -23.42 14.50 6.14
N ASP A 325 -23.56 15.73 5.61
CA ASP A 325 -24.86 16.36 5.36
C ASP A 325 -25.59 15.82 4.13
N SER A 326 -24.85 15.38 3.09
CA SER A 326 -25.44 14.81 1.84
C SER A 326 -26.20 13.50 2.05
N LYS A 327 -26.15 12.90 3.22
CA LYS A 327 -26.98 11.73 3.60
C LYS A 327 -28.28 12.12 4.29
N ARG A 328 -28.58 13.42 4.43
CA ARG A 328 -29.81 13.94 5.04
C ARG A 328 -30.85 14.39 4.01
N SER A 329 -30.50 14.41 2.75
CA SER A 329 -31.43 14.58 1.60
C SER A 329 -31.62 13.23 0.89
#